data_0bc6bda76d8af8c46f2c6566756f7b96
#
_entry.id   0bc6bda76d8af8c46f2c6566756f7b96
#
_cell.length_a   1.000
_cell.length_b   1.000
_cell.length_c   1.000
_cell.angle_alpha   90.00
_cell.angle_beta   90.00
_cell.angle_gamma   90.00
#
_symmetry.space_group_name_H-M   'P 1'
#
loop_
_entity.id
_entity.type
_entity.pdbx_description
1 polymer ?
#
loop_
_entity_poly.entity_id
_entity_poly.type
_entity_poly.pdbx_seq_one_letter_code
_entity_poly.pdbx_strand_id
1 'polypeptide(L)'
;KMIFNSTYTDKEKELEVEKLIGKKYSLFSSIRLNGVGSKRLIIKETSPKFKKIIIQKNDLIYSNIELRHRGIIVYIAEGLNRFSWVIPYHKLVVYKTPNYSIHSDGNFIRFSNDLNIEENLKFFKKLINHKLLNNEQLNII
;
A
#
# COMPACT_ATOMS: atom_id res chain seq x y z
N LYS A 1 9.08 10.46 0.94
CA LYS A 1 8.36 10.29 -0.31
C LYS A 1 8.98 9.21 -1.15
N MET A 2 8.47 8.03 -1.01
CA MET A 2 9.17 6.89 -1.57
C MET A 2 8.29 6.14 -2.56
N ILE A 3 8.44 6.49 -3.84
CA ILE A 3 7.85 5.78 -4.96
C ILE A 3 9.01 5.38 -5.86
N PHE A 4 9.13 4.10 -6.19
CA PHE A 4 10.22 3.64 -7.03
C PHE A 4 9.82 2.45 -7.89
N ASN A 5 10.56 2.27 -8.98
CA ASN A 5 10.40 1.09 -9.84
C ASN A 5 10.99 -0.12 -9.13
N SER A 6 10.16 -1.13 -8.91
CA SER A 6 10.52 -2.35 -8.20
C SER A 6 10.44 -3.59 -9.10
N THR A 7 10.50 -3.40 -10.41
CA THR A 7 10.47 -4.51 -11.38
C THR A 7 11.58 -5.51 -11.10
N TYR A 8 12.75 -5.01 -10.70
CA TYR A 8 13.89 -5.84 -10.34
C TYR A 8 14.26 -5.63 -8.87
N THR A 9 14.78 -6.67 -8.24
CA THR A 9 15.21 -6.62 -6.85
C THR A 9 16.39 -5.66 -6.68
N ASP A 10 16.30 -4.80 -5.67
CA ASP A 10 17.34 -3.84 -5.32
C ASP A 10 17.51 -3.84 -3.80
N LYS A 11 18.64 -4.35 -3.34
CA LYS A 11 18.92 -4.50 -1.90
C LYS A 11 19.02 -3.15 -1.18
N GLU A 12 19.53 -2.13 -1.85
CA GLU A 12 19.60 -0.79 -1.25
C GLU A 12 18.20 -0.23 -1.00
N LYS A 13 17.29 -0.40 -1.96
CA LYS A 13 15.90 0.00 -1.80
C LYS A 13 15.20 -0.78 -0.71
N GLU A 14 15.43 -2.08 -0.63
CA GLU A 14 14.87 -2.91 0.44
C GLU A 14 15.31 -2.42 1.82
N LEU A 15 16.58 -2.04 1.98
CA LEU A 15 17.09 -1.49 3.24
C LEU A 15 16.45 -0.14 3.57
N GLU A 16 16.27 0.73 2.58
CA GLU A 16 15.56 2.00 2.78
C GLU A 16 14.12 1.78 3.25
N VAL A 17 13.42 0.83 2.63
CA VAL A 17 12.06 0.46 3.01
C VAL A 17 12.02 -0.03 4.45
N GLU A 18 12.93 -0.93 4.83
CA GLU A 18 13.01 -1.46 6.19
C GLU A 18 13.24 -0.37 7.23
N LYS A 19 14.09 0.61 6.91
CA LYS A 19 14.33 1.75 7.80
C LYS A 19 13.07 2.59 7.99
N LEU A 20 12.30 2.79 6.94
CA LEU A 20 11.09 3.62 6.99
C LEU A 20 9.93 2.94 7.70
N ILE A 21 9.63 1.71 7.35
CA ILE A 21 8.39 1.04 7.76
C ILE A 21 8.60 -0.31 8.44
N GLY A 22 9.84 -0.75 8.60
CA GLY A 22 10.16 -2.02 9.24
C GLY A 22 10.30 -3.18 8.25
N LYS A 23 10.81 -4.29 8.77
CA LYS A 23 11.00 -5.50 7.98
C LYS A 23 9.68 -6.16 7.64
N LYS A 24 9.70 -7.03 6.63
CA LYS A 24 8.61 -7.94 6.33
C LYS A 24 8.25 -8.74 7.57
N TYR A 25 6.95 -8.94 7.80
CA TYR A 25 6.51 -9.87 8.83
C TYR A 25 7.04 -11.28 8.51
N SER A 26 7.46 -12.00 9.55
CA SER A 26 7.82 -13.40 9.41
C SER A 26 6.58 -14.23 9.02
N LEU A 27 6.79 -15.40 8.45
CA LEU A 27 5.69 -16.29 8.11
C LEU A 27 4.79 -16.58 9.34
N PHE A 28 5.40 -16.81 10.49
CA PHE A 28 4.67 -17.06 11.74
C PHE A 28 3.80 -15.87 12.14
N SER A 29 4.38 -14.65 12.14
CA SER A 29 3.63 -13.43 12.48
C SER A 29 2.51 -13.15 11.46
N SER A 30 2.77 -13.40 10.19
CA SER A 30 1.77 -13.26 9.14
C SER A 30 0.57 -14.18 9.37
N ILE A 31 0.82 -15.42 9.76
CA ILE A 31 -0.25 -16.38 10.09
C ILE A 31 -1.05 -15.88 11.30
N ARG A 32 -0.37 -15.41 12.34
CA ARG A 32 -1.03 -14.88 13.54
C ARG A 32 -1.95 -13.70 13.24
N LEU A 33 -1.58 -12.87 12.27
CA LEU A 33 -2.35 -11.70 11.86
C LEU A 33 -3.42 -12.02 10.81
N ASN A 34 -3.60 -13.29 10.46
CA ASN A 34 -4.50 -13.72 9.38
C ASN A 34 -4.13 -13.09 8.03
N GLY A 35 -2.83 -13.03 7.77
CA GLY A 35 -2.29 -12.45 6.55
C GLY A 35 -1.97 -10.97 6.67
N VAL A 36 -0.97 -10.51 5.92
CA VAL A 36 -0.49 -9.13 5.92
C VAL A 36 -0.61 -8.47 4.56
N GLY A 37 -1.16 -9.15 3.58
CA GLY A 37 -1.33 -8.66 2.22
C GLY A 37 -2.80 -8.58 1.82
N SER A 38 -3.13 -7.58 1.01
CA SER A 38 -4.45 -7.50 0.39
C SER A 38 -4.59 -8.52 -0.73
N LYS A 39 -5.83 -8.82 -1.12
CA LYS A 39 -6.12 -9.43 -2.40
C LYS A 39 -5.93 -8.38 -3.48
N ARG A 40 -5.88 -8.82 -4.75
CA ARG A 40 -5.70 -7.91 -5.87
C ARG A 40 -6.74 -6.81 -5.87
N LEU A 41 -6.27 -5.59 -6.05
CA LEU A 41 -7.10 -4.39 -6.19
C LEU A 41 -6.96 -3.87 -7.61
N ILE A 42 -8.00 -3.22 -8.11
CA ILE A 42 -7.96 -2.54 -9.41
C ILE A 42 -7.91 -1.05 -9.15
N ILE A 43 -6.95 -0.37 -9.76
CA ILE A 43 -6.81 1.08 -9.65
C ILE A 43 -7.78 1.75 -10.60
N LYS A 44 -8.63 2.62 -10.08
CA LYS A 44 -9.60 3.39 -10.86
C LYS A 44 -9.07 4.76 -11.25
N GLU A 45 -8.39 5.42 -10.32
CA GLU A 45 -7.92 6.79 -10.50
C GLU A 45 -6.69 7.02 -9.66
N THR A 46 -5.77 7.86 -10.16
CA THR A 46 -4.58 8.25 -9.43
C THR A 46 -4.33 9.74 -9.56
N SER A 47 -3.50 10.27 -8.65
CA SER A 47 -3.00 11.64 -8.77
C SER A 47 -2.13 11.79 -10.02
N PRO A 48 -1.95 13.02 -10.53
CA PRO A 48 -1.21 13.28 -11.76
C PRO A 48 0.23 12.75 -11.75
N LYS A 49 0.87 12.73 -10.61
CA LYS A 49 2.24 12.24 -10.47
C LYS A 49 2.36 10.76 -10.85
N PHE A 50 1.39 9.95 -10.45
CA PHE A 50 1.36 8.54 -10.83
C PHE A 50 1.10 8.36 -12.32
N LYS A 51 0.32 9.22 -12.92
CA LYS A 51 0.05 9.17 -14.38
C LYS A 51 1.31 9.35 -15.22
N LYS A 52 2.31 10.06 -14.72
CA LYS A 52 3.59 10.22 -15.39
C LYS A 52 4.46 8.97 -15.33
N ILE A 53 4.32 8.20 -14.24
CA ILE A 53 5.09 6.98 -14.00
C ILE A 53 4.41 5.78 -14.64
N ILE A 54 3.09 5.75 -14.55
CA ILE A 54 2.26 4.68 -15.09
C ILE A 54 1.77 5.13 -16.46
N ILE A 55 2.36 4.59 -17.51
CA ILE A 55 1.91 4.85 -18.88
C ILE A 55 0.66 4.05 -19.12
N GLN A 56 -0.49 4.70 -18.97
CA GLN A 56 -1.77 4.06 -19.14
C GLN A 56 -2.06 3.78 -20.62
N LYS A 57 -1.79 2.57 -21.02
CA LYS A 57 -2.38 2.00 -22.24
C LYS A 57 -3.68 1.33 -21.77
N ASN A 58 -4.61 1.06 -22.59
CA ASN A 58 -5.95 0.52 -22.31
C ASN A 58 -6.06 -0.69 -21.35
N ASP A 59 -5.01 -1.02 -20.61
CA ASP A 59 -4.98 -2.16 -19.72
C ASP A 59 -5.33 -1.77 -18.30
N LEU A 60 -5.88 -2.73 -17.56
CA LEU A 60 -6.14 -2.56 -16.14
C LEU A 60 -4.82 -2.50 -15.38
N ILE A 61 -4.79 -1.63 -14.37
CA ILE A 61 -3.66 -1.50 -13.47
C ILE A 61 -4.05 -2.14 -12.16
N TYR A 62 -3.25 -3.08 -11.71
CA TYR A 62 -3.51 -3.83 -10.48
C TYR A 62 -2.66 -3.34 -9.33
N SER A 63 -3.16 -3.56 -8.12
CA SER A 63 -2.45 -3.20 -6.91
C SER A 63 -2.62 -4.27 -5.85
N ASN A 64 -1.62 -4.37 -4.99
CA ASN A 64 -1.67 -5.12 -3.74
C ASN A 64 -1.05 -4.25 -2.66
N ILE A 65 -1.52 -4.39 -1.43
CA ILE A 65 -1.01 -3.65 -0.30
C ILE A 65 -0.44 -4.64 0.71
N GLU A 66 0.75 -4.35 1.22
CA GLU A 66 1.40 -5.16 2.25
C GLU A 66 1.56 -4.35 3.53
N LEU A 67 1.15 -4.92 4.65
CA LEU A 67 1.35 -4.32 5.96
C LEU A 67 2.78 -4.55 6.44
N ARG A 68 3.34 -3.53 7.06
CA ARG A 68 4.60 -3.57 7.80
C ARG A 68 4.37 -3.00 9.19
N HIS A 69 5.37 -3.06 10.06
CA HIS A 69 5.23 -2.59 11.46
C HIS A 69 4.93 -1.11 11.57
N ARG A 70 5.52 -0.29 10.69
CA ARG A 70 5.40 1.16 10.77
C ARG A 70 4.84 1.81 9.51
N GLY A 71 4.26 1.02 8.63
CA GLY A 71 3.68 1.55 7.40
C GLY A 71 3.21 0.46 6.47
N ILE A 72 2.97 0.84 5.23
CA ILE A 72 2.52 -0.07 4.17
C ILE A 72 3.35 0.10 2.91
N ILE A 73 3.32 -0.91 2.08
CA ILE A 73 3.77 -0.81 0.70
C ILE A 73 2.57 -1.02 -0.21
N VAL A 74 2.35 -0.07 -1.11
CA VAL A 74 1.36 -0.22 -2.19
C VAL A 74 2.12 -0.65 -3.42
N TYR A 75 1.94 -1.89 -3.83
CA TYR A 75 2.53 -2.42 -5.06
C TYR A 75 1.60 -2.11 -6.22
N ILE A 76 2.19 -1.70 -7.33
CA ILE A 76 1.46 -1.35 -8.55
C ILE A 76 2.02 -2.17 -9.69
N ALA A 77 1.12 -2.86 -10.39
CA ALA A 77 1.48 -3.70 -11.53
C ALA A 77 0.85 -3.14 -12.81
N GLU A 78 1.70 -2.76 -13.74
CA GLU A 78 1.30 -2.32 -15.08
C GLU A 78 2.05 -3.15 -16.11
N GLY A 79 1.35 -4.10 -16.74
CA GLY A 79 2.00 -5.04 -17.63
C GLY A 79 3.14 -5.76 -16.94
N LEU A 80 4.36 -5.62 -17.46
CA LEU A 80 5.56 -6.21 -16.86
C LEU A 80 6.27 -5.29 -15.88
N ASN A 81 5.83 -4.05 -15.78
CA ASN A 81 6.45 -3.08 -14.86
C ASN A 81 5.84 -3.19 -13.47
N ARG A 82 6.69 -2.98 -12.48
CA ARG A 82 6.30 -3.00 -11.08
C ARG A 82 6.81 -1.75 -10.39
N PHE A 83 5.92 -1.12 -9.62
CA PHE A 83 6.25 0.06 -8.83
C PHE A 83 5.88 -0.21 -7.38
N SER A 84 6.59 0.42 -6.47
CA SER A 84 6.31 0.35 -5.03
C SER A 84 6.17 1.76 -4.47
N TRP A 85 5.09 1.97 -3.73
CA TRP A 85 4.84 3.22 -3.01
C TRP A 85 4.85 2.90 -1.51
N VAL A 86 5.85 3.40 -0.82
CA VAL A 86 6.07 3.13 0.60
C VAL A 86 5.51 4.28 1.41
N ILE A 87 4.63 3.98 2.35
CA ILE A 87 3.94 5.00 3.15
C ILE A 87 4.03 4.64 4.64
N PRO A 88 4.76 5.44 5.44
CA PRO A 88 4.69 5.30 6.90
C PRO A 88 3.28 5.60 7.41
N TYR A 89 2.86 4.92 8.48
CA TYR A 89 1.50 5.12 9.01
C TYR A 89 1.20 6.57 9.38
N HIS A 90 2.18 7.30 9.88
CA HIS A 90 1.95 8.70 10.28
C HIS A 90 1.69 9.64 9.09
N LYS A 91 1.98 9.19 7.87
CA LYS A 91 1.72 9.94 6.64
C LYS A 91 0.57 9.38 5.83
N LEU A 92 -0.04 8.30 6.29
CA LEU A 92 -1.09 7.60 5.57
C LEU A 92 -2.46 8.14 5.93
N VAL A 93 -3.27 8.43 4.91
CA VAL A 93 -4.69 8.73 5.08
C VAL A 93 -5.49 7.78 4.20
N VAL A 94 -6.50 7.15 4.78
CA VAL A 94 -7.38 6.23 4.08
C VAL A 94 -8.79 6.81 4.07
N TYR A 95 -9.37 6.97 2.89
CA TYR A 95 -10.78 7.34 2.74
C TYR A 95 -11.59 6.14 2.29
N LYS A 96 -12.82 6.04 2.79
CA LYS A 96 -13.70 4.91 2.50
C LYS A 96 -14.72 5.20 1.40
N THR A 97 -15.09 6.45 1.21
CA THR A 97 -16.16 6.85 0.28
C THR A 97 -15.67 7.83 -0.76
N PRO A 98 -16.21 7.74 -1.99
CA PRO A 98 -17.15 6.73 -2.50
C PRO A 98 -16.54 5.34 -2.61
N ASN A 99 -15.24 5.22 -2.80
CA ASN A 99 -14.47 3.97 -2.82
C ASN A 99 -13.23 4.15 -1.96
N TYR A 100 -12.65 3.05 -1.52
CA TYR A 100 -11.39 3.13 -0.78
C TYR A 100 -10.32 3.84 -1.59
N SER A 101 -9.62 4.74 -0.94
CA SER A 101 -8.48 5.43 -1.51
C SER A 101 -7.39 5.64 -0.46
N ILE A 102 -6.15 5.67 -0.94
CA ILE A 102 -4.96 5.87 -0.12
C ILE A 102 -4.33 7.18 -0.54
N HIS A 103 -4.03 8.02 0.44
CA HIS A 103 -3.45 9.33 0.24
C HIS A 103 -2.21 9.52 1.10
N SER A 104 -1.18 10.14 0.55
CA SER A 104 0.01 10.54 1.29
C SER A 104 0.80 11.56 0.47
N ASP A 105 1.29 12.61 1.14
CA ASP A 105 2.14 13.64 0.55
C ASP A 105 1.57 14.24 -0.74
N GLY A 106 0.28 14.47 -0.80
CA GLY A 106 -0.39 15.05 -1.96
C GLY A 106 -0.64 14.10 -3.12
N ASN A 107 -0.30 12.83 -2.96
CA ASN A 107 -0.57 11.79 -3.96
C ASN A 107 -1.70 10.89 -3.49
N PHE A 108 -2.41 10.29 -4.44
CA PHE A 108 -3.45 9.35 -4.08
C PHE A 108 -3.64 8.26 -5.12
N ILE A 109 -4.19 7.15 -4.66
CA ILE A 109 -4.69 6.06 -5.49
C ILE A 109 -6.10 5.71 -4.99
N ARG A 110 -7.06 5.74 -5.90
CA ARG A 110 -8.43 5.31 -5.64
C ARG A 110 -8.66 3.97 -6.31
N PHE A 111 -9.23 3.05 -5.53
CA PHE A 111 -9.50 1.70 -6.02
C PHE A 111 -10.90 1.56 -6.56
N SER A 112 -11.06 0.63 -7.48
CA SER A 112 -12.35 0.28 -8.04
C SER A 112 -13.19 -0.49 -7.04
N ASN A 113 -14.51 -0.37 -7.15
CA ASN A 113 -15.48 -1.06 -6.30
C ASN A 113 -15.87 -2.40 -6.91
N ASP A 114 -14.91 -3.32 -7.04
CA ASP A 114 -15.10 -4.59 -7.74
C ASP A 114 -15.26 -5.81 -6.83
N LEU A 115 -15.42 -6.96 -7.48
CA LEU A 115 -15.84 -8.26 -6.94
C LEU A 115 -15.05 -8.82 -5.74
N ASN A 116 -13.84 -8.35 -5.49
CA ASN A 116 -13.02 -8.83 -4.37
C ASN A 116 -13.17 -7.99 -3.11
N ILE A 117 -14.22 -7.21 -3.05
CA ILE A 117 -14.43 -6.19 -2.02
C ILE A 117 -14.49 -6.74 -0.61
N GLU A 118 -15.19 -7.86 -0.38
CA GLU A 118 -15.40 -8.37 0.98
C GLU A 118 -14.09 -8.73 1.67
N GLU A 119 -13.20 -9.45 0.98
CA GLU A 119 -11.90 -9.81 1.52
C GLU A 119 -11.04 -8.58 1.74
N ASN A 120 -11.11 -7.64 0.82
CA ASN A 120 -10.37 -6.39 0.92
C ASN A 120 -10.95 -5.43 1.96
N LEU A 121 -12.27 -5.48 2.21
CA LEU A 121 -12.86 -4.74 3.32
C LEU A 121 -12.26 -5.16 4.65
N LYS A 122 -12.09 -6.47 4.88
CA LYS A 122 -11.43 -6.97 6.08
C LYS A 122 -9.99 -6.50 6.15
N PHE A 123 -9.29 -6.51 5.03
CA PHE A 123 -7.92 -6.02 4.97
C PHE A 123 -7.84 -4.54 5.32
N PHE A 124 -8.69 -3.69 4.74
CA PHE A 124 -8.68 -2.25 5.04
C PHE A 124 -9.00 -1.96 6.50
N LYS A 125 -9.90 -2.73 7.13
CA LYS A 125 -10.12 -2.61 8.57
C LYS A 125 -8.87 -2.91 9.36
N LYS A 126 -8.15 -3.97 9.00
CA LYS A 126 -6.88 -4.34 9.61
C LYS A 126 -5.84 -3.23 9.43
N LEU A 127 -5.74 -2.68 8.23
CA LEU A 127 -4.85 -1.58 7.91
C LEU A 127 -5.12 -0.36 8.79
N ILE A 128 -6.38 0.04 8.92
CA ILE A 128 -6.79 1.17 9.73
C ILE A 128 -6.45 0.92 11.20
N ASN A 129 -6.68 -0.28 11.71
CA ASN A 129 -6.31 -0.64 13.07
C ASN A 129 -4.80 -0.52 13.31
N HIS A 130 -3.99 -1.04 12.40
CA HIS A 130 -2.52 -0.93 12.49
C HIS A 130 -2.07 0.53 12.53
N LYS A 131 -2.67 1.36 11.68
CA LYS A 131 -2.38 2.79 11.66
C LYS A 131 -2.73 3.46 13.00
N LEU A 132 -3.91 3.18 13.54
CA LEU A 132 -4.35 3.75 14.81
C LEU A 132 -3.45 3.33 15.97
N LEU A 133 -3.10 2.05 16.06
CA LEU A 133 -2.20 1.55 17.10
C LEU A 133 -0.80 2.19 17.00
N ASN A 134 -0.29 2.36 15.82
CA ASN A 134 1.00 3.01 15.61
C ASN A 134 0.95 4.47 16.06
N ASN A 135 -0.11 5.20 15.71
CA ASN A 135 -0.29 6.59 16.11
C ASN A 135 -0.42 6.72 17.63
N GLU A 136 -1.14 5.82 18.29
CA GLU A 136 -1.25 5.79 19.75
C GLU A 136 0.12 5.60 20.42
N GLN A 137 0.92 4.67 19.91
CA GLN A 137 2.27 4.45 20.43
C GLN A 137 3.16 5.70 20.30
N LEU A 138 3.04 6.43 19.21
CA LEU A 138 3.76 7.68 19.02
C LEU A 138 3.29 8.77 19.99
N ASN A 139 2.01 8.78 20.34
CA ASN A 139 1.44 9.77 21.25
C ASN A 139 1.78 9.52 22.73
N ILE A 140 2.15 8.32 23.08
CA ILE A 140 2.56 7.94 24.44
C ILE A 140 3.98 8.42 24.76
N ILE A 141 4.79 8.63 23.75
CA ILE A 141 6.16 9.11 23.88
C ILE A 141 6.17 10.64 23.99
#